data_2799ebd6e156cb3b8358afd2c5ae4257
#
_entry.id   2799ebd6e156cb3b8358afd2c5ae4257
#
_cell.length_a   1.000
_cell.length_b   1.000
_cell.length_c   1.000
_cell.angle_alpha   90.00
_cell.angle_beta   90.00
_cell.angle_gamma   90.00
#
_symmetry.space_group_name_H-M   'P 1'
#
loop_
_entity.id
_entity.type
_entity.pdbx_description
1 polymer ?
#
loop_
_entity_poly.entity_id
_entity_poly.type
_entity_poly.pdbx_seq_one_letter_code
_entity_poly.pdbx_strand_id
1 'polypeptide(L)'
;MKQIDHLEEIIRDSFGLWITGLFDSIRHWNPTFSFDEYKAAFFDVVRQLLDDGKIMFIAPGADCYTSPANPRPRYTIYDRDAQWHETPEEIIRQLRVQWPSHVCDANDAELAVYFYMIPGVIWVGEGGKLYAS
;
A
#
# COMPACT_ATOMS: atom_id res chain seq x y z
N MET A 1 18.68 -9.13 4.02
CA MET A 1 17.98 -8.08 3.27
C MET A 1 18.77 -6.78 3.35
N LYS A 2 18.81 -6.03 2.27
CA LYS A 2 19.50 -4.75 2.25
C LYS A 2 18.75 -3.73 3.09
N GLN A 3 19.48 -2.96 3.89
CA GLN A 3 18.88 -1.97 4.76
C GLN A 3 18.27 -0.82 3.96
N ILE A 4 17.05 -0.42 4.34
CA ILE A 4 16.35 0.70 3.71
C ILE A 4 16.84 1.99 4.35
N ASP A 5 17.29 2.94 3.51
CA ASP A 5 17.66 4.28 3.95
C ASP A 5 16.49 5.23 3.77
N HIS A 6 16.47 6.30 4.56
CA HIS A 6 15.50 7.39 4.44
C HIS A 6 14.05 6.98 4.70
N LEU A 7 13.82 6.07 5.66
CA LEU A 7 12.47 5.57 5.95
C LEU A 7 11.50 6.71 6.32
N GLU A 8 11.95 7.70 7.09
CA GLU A 8 11.10 8.84 7.48
C GLU A 8 10.66 9.66 6.26
N GLU A 9 11.58 9.92 5.35
CA GLU A 9 11.30 10.67 4.12
C GLU A 9 10.39 9.87 3.19
N ILE A 10 10.58 8.55 3.11
CA ILE A 10 9.74 7.66 2.32
C ILE A 10 8.29 7.72 2.82
N ILE A 11 8.10 7.62 4.12
CA ILE A 11 6.76 7.67 4.73
C ILE A 11 6.12 9.04 4.51
N ARG A 12 6.88 10.12 4.75
CA ARG A 12 6.40 11.50 4.54
C ARG A 12 5.94 11.73 3.10
N ASP A 13 6.75 11.30 2.13
CA ASP A 13 6.47 11.52 0.71
C ASP A 13 5.30 10.67 0.21
N SER A 14 5.03 9.55 0.88
CA SER A 14 3.99 8.59 0.50
C SER A 14 2.65 8.86 1.17
N PHE A 15 2.63 9.63 2.25
CA PHE A 15 1.44 9.84 3.07
C PHE A 15 0.27 10.38 2.23
N GLY A 16 -0.87 9.72 2.35
CA GLY A 16 -2.08 10.12 1.64
C GLY A 16 -2.16 9.66 0.19
N LEU A 17 -1.09 9.08 -0.34
CA LEU A 17 -1.04 8.61 -1.72
C LEU A 17 -1.51 7.16 -1.84
N TRP A 18 -1.80 6.74 -3.08
CA TRP A 18 -2.03 5.34 -3.41
C TRP A 18 -0.77 4.53 -3.11
N ILE A 19 -0.92 3.22 -2.93
CA ILE A 19 0.20 2.37 -2.51
C ILE A 19 1.38 2.40 -3.51
N THR A 20 1.13 2.67 -4.78
CA THR A 20 2.20 2.88 -5.77
C THR A 20 3.17 3.97 -5.33
N GLY A 21 2.66 5.03 -4.70
CA GLY A 21 3.49 6.12 -4.19
C GLY A 21 4.51 5.64 -3.17
N LEU A 22 4.18 4.66 -2.34
CA LEU A 22 5.12 4.08 -1.40
C LEU A 22 6.26 3.34 -2.13
N PHE A 23 5.91 2.52 -3.11
CA PHE A 23 6.90 1.79 -3.90
C PHE A 23 7.83 2.75 -4.64
N ASP A 24 7.27 3.78 -5.28
CA ASP A 24 8.04 4.79 -6.00
C ASP A 24 8.96 5.58 -5.07
N SER A 25 8.49 5.91 -3.87
CA SER A 25 9.28 6.64 -2.88
C SER A 25 10.46 5.80 -2.38
N ILE A 26 10.26 4.50 -2.16
CA ILE A 26 11.35 3.58 -1.81
C ILE A 26 12.42 3.61 -2.91
N ARG A 27 12.02 3.57 -4.17
CA ARG A 27 12.94 3.61 -5.30
C ARG A 27 13.68 4.94 -5.39
N HIS A 28 12.99 6.03 -5.16
CA HIS A 28 13.60 7.37 -5.20
C HIS A 28 14.71 7.53 -4.16
N TRP A 29 14.45 7.09 -2.95
CA TRP A 29 15.38 7.25 -1.84
C TRP A 29 16.46 6.16 -1.76
N ASN A 30 16.29 5.05 -2.48
CA ASN A 30 17.22 3.91 -2.52
C ASN A 30 17.51 3.51 -3.97
N PRO A 31 18.13 4.38 -4.78
CA PRO A 31 18.22 4.18 -6.23
C PRO A 31 19.14 3.03 -6.66
N THR A 32 19.93 2.46 -5.73
CA THR A 32 20.88 1.39 -6.05
C THR A 32 20.36 -0.01 -5.77
N PHE A 33 19.10 -0.15 -5.29
CA PHE A 33 18.52 -1.45 -5.04
C PHE A 33 18.22 -2.20 -6.35
N SER A 34 18.34 -3.53 -6.31
CA SER A 34 17.80 -4.38 -7.36
C SER A 34 16.28 -4.44 -7.28
N PHE A 35 15.62 -4.97 -8.30
CA PHE A 35 14.17 -5.13 -8.28
C PHE A 35 13.73 -6.04 -7.12
N ASP A 36 14.44 -7.16 -6.88
CA ASP A 36 14.11 -8.05 -5.76
C ASP A 36 14.29 -7.36 -4.42
N GLU A 37 15.27 -6.47 -4.30
CA GLU A 37 15.46 -5.67 -3.09
C GLU A 37 14.33 -4.65 -2.91
N TYR A 38 13.83 -4.05 -3.99
CA TYR A 38 12.65 -3.17 -3.93
C TYR A 38 11.41 -3.93 -3.48
N LYS A 39 11.19 -5.13 -4.01
CA LYS A 39 10.07 -5.98 -3.60
C LYS A 39 10.14 -6.29 -2.11
N ALA A 40 11.29 -6.73 -1.64
CA ALA A 40 11.49 -7.06 -0.22
C ALA A 40 11.29 -5.82 0.66
N ALA A 41 11.85 -4.68 0.26
CA ALA A 41 11.71 -3.43 0.99
C ALA A 41 10.26 -2.97 1.04
N PHE A 42 9.52 -3.09 -0.05
CA PHE A 42 8.11 -2.73 -0.11
C PHE A 42 7.29 -3.50 0.94
N PHE A 43 7.39 -4.82 0.97
CA PHE A 43 6.64 -5.62 1.92
C PHE A 43 7.10 -5.38 3.36
N ASP A 44 8.39 -5.13 3.58
CA ASP A 44 8.92 -4.81 4.90
C ASP A 44 8.35 -3.49 5.43
N VAL A 45 8.33 -2.46 4.61
CA VAL A 45 7.78 -1.14 5.00
C VAL A 45 6.28 -1.23 5.24
N VAL A 46 5.54 -1.91 4.37
CA VAL A 46 4.10 -2.11 4.55
C VAL A 46 3.84 -2.82 5.89
N ARG A 47 4.62 -3.87 6.20
CA ARG A 47 4.48 -4.57 7.47
C ARG A 47 4.73 -3.65 8.67
N GLN A 48 5.78 -2.84 8.61
CA GLN A 48 6.08 -1.89 9.69
C GLN A 48 4.95 -0.89 9.89
N LEU A 49 4.44 -0.34 8.81
CA LEU A 49 3.35 0.63 8.86
C LEU A 49 2.06 0.02 9.43
N LEU A 50 1.76 -1.23 9.09
CA LEU A 50 0.63 -1.96 9.66
C LEU A 50 0.84 -2.22 11.15
N ASP A 51 2.01 -2.69 11.55
CA ASP A 51 2.34 -2.97 12.95
C ASP A 51 2.27 -1.71 13.81
N ASP A 52 2.68 -0.56 13.25
CA ASP A 52 2.68 0.72 13.97
C ASP A 52 1.31 1.43 13.94
N GLY A 53 0.32 0.84 13.26
CA GLY A 53 -1.01 1.45 13.14
C GLY A 53 -1.04 2.71 12.29
N LYS A 54 -0.06 2.89 11.41
CA LYS A 54 0.04 4.07 10.53
C LYS A 54 -0.70 3.92 9.22
N ILE A 55 -1.01 2.70 8.83
CA ILE A 55 -1.89 2.40 7.70
C ILE A 55 -2.86 1.30 8.06
N MET A 56 -3.96 1.29 7.31
CA MET A 56 -4.89 0.18 7.17
C MET A 56 -5.11 -0.05 5.69
N PHE A 57 -5.80 -1.11 5.35
CA PHE A 57 -6.26 -1.34 3.98
C PHE A 57 -7.77 -1.39 3.93
N ILE A 58 -8.34 -1.03 2.77
CA ILE A 58 -9.75 -1.21 2.50
C ILE A 58 -9.99 -2.72 2.40
N ALA A 59 -11.08 -3.21 2.99
CA ALA A 59 -11.42 -4.63 2.92
C ALA A 59 -11.61 -5.06 1.46
N PRO A 60 -11.11 -6.25 1.08
CA PRO A 60 -11.28 -6.72 -0.30
C PRO A 60 -12.75 -6.72 -0.71
N GLY A 61 -13.06 -6.12 -1.84
CA GLY A 61 -14.42 -6.06 -2.37
C GLY A 61 -15.35 -5.05 -1.70
N ALA A 62 -14.86 -4.27 -0.73
CA ALA A 62 -15.71 -3.28 -0.06
C ALA A 62 -16.11 -2.15 -1.02
N ASP A 63 -17.38 -1.77 -0.99
CA ASP A 63 -17.93 -0.69 -1.80
C ASP A 63 -17.67 0.65 -1.13
N CYS A 64 -16.45 1.18 -1.30
CA CYS A 64 -16.08 2.48 -0.74
C CYS A 64 -15.27 3.34 -1.71
N TYR A 65 -15.17 2.95 -2.98
CA TYR A 65 -14.45 3.72 -4.00
C TYR A 65 -15.43 4.60 -4.79
N THR A 66 -15.22 5.91 -4.75
CA THR A 66 -16.01 6.87 -5.51
C THR A 66 -15.49 6.95 -6.95
N SER A 67 -16.40 6.87 -7.92
CA SER A 67 -16.08 7.02 -9.34
C SER A 67 -17.29 7.58 -10.08
N PRO A 68 -17.15 8.01 -11.34
CA PRO A 68 -18.32 8.42 -12.15
C PRO A 68 -19.38 7.33 -12.27
N ALA A 69 -18.97 6.05 -12.28
CA ALA A 69 -19.89 4.92 -12.31
C ALA A 69 -20.43 4.55 -10.93
N ASN A 70 -19.79 5.01 -9.85
CA ASN A 70 -20.16 4.73 -8.48
C ASN A 70 -20.03 6.00 -7.63
N PRO A 71 -20.90 7.01 -7.85
CA PRO A 71 -20.76 8.31 -7.17
C PRO A 71 -21.11 8.28 -5.68
N ARG A 72 -21.84 7.25 -5.24
CA ARG A 72 -22.28 7.10 -3.85
C ARG A 72 -22.01 5.67 -3.37
N PRO A 73 -20.75 5.35 -3.03
CA PRO A 73 -20.44 4.04 -2.49
C PRO A 73 -21.16 3.80 -1.16
N ARG A 74 -21.41 2.53 -0.86
CA ARG A 74 -22.11 2.12 0.35
C ARG A 74 -21.38 2.53 1.63
N TYR A 75 -20.05 2.50 1.61
CA TYR A 75 -19.21 2.77 2.77
C TYR A 75 -18.25 3.91 2.52
N THR A 76 -17.81 4.53 3.61
CA THR A 76 -16.65 5.42 3.64
C THR A 76 -15.48 4.69 4.29
N ILE A 77 -14.27 5.25 4.19
CA ILE A 77 -13.08 4.66 4.84
C ILE A 77 -13.19 4.65 6.37
N TYR A 78 -14.13 5.41 6.96
CA TYR A 78 -14.39 5.41 8.40
C TYR A 78 -15.31 4.28 8.83
N ASP A 79 -16.02 3.65 7.91
CA ASP A 79 -16.90 2.54 8.24
C ASP A 79 -16.10 1.29 8.54
N ARG A 80 -16.41 0.64 9.65
CA ARG A 80 -15.70 -0.57 10.08
C ARG A 80 -15.75 -1.66 9.01
N ASP A 81 -16.88 -1.81 8.33
CA ASP A 81 -17.05 -2.84 7.29
C ASP A 81 -16.24 -2.58 6.03
N ALA A 82 -15.74 -1.35 5.84
CA ALA A 82 -14.87 -1.02 4.74
C ALA A 82 -13.38 -1.25 5.06
N GLN A 83 -13.04 -1.50 6.32
CA GLN A 83 -11.67 -1.67 6.78
C GLN A 83 -11.33 -3.16 6.87
N TRP A 84 -10.13 -3.51 6.46
CA TRP A 84 -9.68 -4.90 6.44
C TRP A 84 -9.16 -5.32 7.83
N HIS A 85 -9.97 -6.11 8.55
CA HIS A 85 -9.71 -6.51 9.93
C HIS A 85 -8.97 -7.86 10.01
N GLU A 86 -7.85 -7.96 9.31
CA GLU A 86 -6.97 -9.10 9.41
C GLU A 86 -5.67 -8.72 10.13
N THR A 87 -4.90 -9.72 10.55
CA THR A 87 -3.59 -9.46 11.12
C THR A 87 -2.65 -8.91 10.04
N PRO A 88 -1.66 -8.08 10.42
CA PRO A 88 -0.66 -7.63 9.46
C PRO A 88 0.00 -8.78 8.69
N GLU A 89 0.29 -9.90 9.36
CA GLU A 89 0.86 -11.07 8.74
C GLU A 89 -0.04 -11.64 7.63
N GLU A 90 -1.34 -11.77 7.89
CA GLU A 90 -2.29 -12.29 6.91
C GLU A 90 -2.48 -11.32 5.74
N ILE A 91 -2.54 -10.02 6.00
CA ILE A 91 -2.61 -9.01 4.95
C ILE A 91 -1.40 -9.12 4.02
N ILE A 92 -0.20 -9.16 4.59
CA ILE A 92 1.04 -9.30 3.81
C ILE A 92 1.03 -10.60 2.99
N ARG A 93 0.59 -11.70 3.59
CA ARG A 93 0.51 -12.98 2.87
C ARG A 93 -0.38 -12.86 1.64
N GLN A 94 -1.55 -12.26 1.77
CA GLN A 94 -2.47 -12.10 0.64
C GLN A 94 -1.93 -11.14 -0.42
N LEU A 95 -1.29 -10.06 -0.01
CA LEU A 95 -0.66 -9.14 -0.96
C LEU A 95 0.50 -9.81 -1.73
N ARG A 96 1.30 -10.66 -1.06
CA ARG A 96 2.39 -11.39 -1.71
C ARG A 96 1.88 -12.41 -2.73
N VAL A 97 0.81 -13.11 -2.42
CA VAL A 97 0.24 -14.12 -3.31
C VAL A 97 -0.17 -13.51 -4.65
N GLN A 98 -0.65 -12.27 -4.65
CA GLN A 98 -1.09 -11.57 -5.85
C GLN A 98 0.06 -10.90 -6.62
N TRP A 99 1.25 -10.82 -6.04
CA TRP A 99 2.39 -10.21 -6.72
C TRP A 99 2.71 -10.96 -8.03
N PRO A 100 2.85 -10.25 -9.16
CA PRO A 100 3.14 -10.91 -10.45
C PRO A 100 4.57 -11.47 -10.47
N SER A 101 4.70 -12.77 -10.30
CA SER A 101 5.99 -13.45 -10.04
C SER A 101 7.01 -13.33 -11.18
N HIS A 102 6.55 -13.09 -12.40
CA HIS A 102 7.43 -12.99 -13.58
C HIS A 102 7.93 -11.56 -13.83
N VAL A 103 7.41 -10.57 -13.13
CA VAL A 103 7.86 -9.19 -13.27
C VAL A 103 9.25 -9.04 -12.64
N CYS A 104 10.16 -8.42 -13.37
CA CYS A 104 11.51 -8.14 -12.90
C CYS A 104 11.96 -6.69 -13.14
N ASP A 105 11.04 -5.83 -13.57
CA ASP A 105 11.30 -4.41 -13.86
C ASP A 105 10.20 -3.57 -13.21
N ALA A 106 10.62 -2.52 -12.51
CA ALA A 106 9.70 -1.60 -11.84
C ALA A 106 8.76 -0.86 -12.80
N ASN A 107 9.12 -0.77 -14.08
CA ASN A 107 8.30 -0.10 -15.09
C ASN A 107 7.38 -1.07 -15.87
N ASP A 108 7.33 -2.34 -15.46
CA ASP A 108 6.46 -3.33 -16.11
C ASP A 108 4.99 -2.97 -15.88
N ALA A 109 4.19 -3.00 -16.96
CA ALA A 109 2.77 -2.67 -16.88
C ALA A 109 1.99 -3.60 -15.94
N GLU A 110 2.40 -4.87 -15.82
CA GLU A 110 1.73 -5.80 -14.91
C GLU A 110 1.93 -5.45 -13.44
N LEU A 111 3.06 -4.82 -13.10
CA LEU A 111 3.28 -4.31 -11.75
C LEU A 111 2.34 -3.15 -11.46
N ALA A 112 2.15 -2.25 -12.40
CA ALA A 112 1.19 -1.15 -12.27
C ALA A 112 -0.24 -1.69 -12.06
N VAL A 113 -0.62 -2.72 -12.81
CA VAL A 113 -1.92 -3.39 -12.66
C VAL A 113 -2.05 -4.00 -11.26
N TYR A 114 -1.01 -4.66 -10.77
CA TYR A 114 -1.00 -5.22 -9.41
C TYR A 114 -1.31 -4.15 -8.37
N PHE A 115 -0.60 -3.03 -8.38
CA PHE A 115 -0.81 -1.95 -7.41
C PHE A 115 -2.21 -1.32 -7.53
N TYR A 116 -2.79 -1.33 -8.71
CA TYR A 116 -4.14 -0.83 -8.94
C TYR A 116 -5.21 -1.79 -8.41
N MET A 117 -4.95 -3.10 -8.52
CA MET A 117 -5.94 -4.15 -8.21
C MET A 117 -5.96 -4.59 -6.76
N ILE A 118 -4.87 -4.43 -6.02
CA ILE A 118 -4.88 -4.77 -4.58
C ILE A 118 -5.73 -3.74 -3.82
N PRO A 119 -6.21 -4.10 -2.60
CA PRO A 119 -7.00 -3.18 -1.80
C PRO A 119 -6.29 -1.85 -1.57
N GLY A 120 -7.05 -0.75 -1.56
CA GLY A 120 -6.52 0.58 -1.34
C GLY A 120 -5.99 0.77 0.07
N VAL A 121 -4.93 1.56 0.20
CA VAL A 121 -4.34 1.90 1.50
C VAL A 121 -5.08 3.07 2.13
N ILE A 122 -5.25 3.01 3.45
CA ILE A 122 -5.80 4.09 4.27
C ILE A 122 -4.68 4.57 5.20
N TRP A 123 -4.29 5.83 5.08
CA TRP A 123 -3.28 6.42 5.95
C TRP A 123 -3.92 6.98 7.21
N VAL A 124 -3.29 6.69 8.36
CA VAL A 124 -3.76 7.17 9.66
C VAL A 124 -2.93 8.38 10.06
N GLY A 125 -3.57 9.54 10.15
CA GLY A 125 -2.94 10.80 10.53
C GLY A 125 -3.13 11.12 12.00
N GLU A 126 -2.77 12.34 12.37
CA GLU A 126 -2.91 12.84 13.73
C GLU A 126 -4.37 12.79 14.19
N GLY A 127 -4.57 12.42 15.45
CA GLY A 127 -5.91 12.32 16.04
C GLY A 127 -6.76 11.19 15.45
N GLY A 128 -6.16 10.26 14.71
CA GLY A 128 -6.89 9.16 14.09
C GLY A 128 -7.60 9.53 12.81
N LYS A 129 -7.31 10.70 12.24
CA LYS A 129 -7.91 11.10 10.96
C LYS A 129 -7.38 10.22 9.84
N LEU A 130 -8.31 9.77 8.97
CA LEU A 130 -8.00 8.83 7.89
C LEU A 130 -7.91 9.54 6.54
N TYR A 131 -6.95 9.10 5.73
CA TYR A 131 -6.70 9.65 4.40
C TYR A 131 -6.54 8.51 3.40
N ALA A 132 -7.25 8.59 2.29
CA ALA A 132 -7.10 7.65 1.17
C ALA A 132 -7.16 8.42 -0.13
N SER A 133 -6.39 7.94 -1.09
CA SER A 133 -6.34 8.52 -2.43
C SER A 133 -7.48 8.04 -3.30
#